data_c2e46b08718df133eab7055910b38972
#
_entry.id   c2e46b08718df133eab7055910b38972
#
_cell.length_a   1.000
_cell.length_b   1.000
_cell.length_c   1.000
_cell.angle_alpha   90.00
_cell.angle_beta   90.00
_cell.angle_gamma   90.00
#
_symmetry.space_group_name_H-M   'P 1'
#
loop_
_entity.id
_entity.type
_entity.pdbx_description
1 polymer ?
#
loop_
_entity_poly.entity_id
_entity_poly.type
_entity_poly.pdbx_seq_one_letter_code
_entity_poly.pdbx_strand_id
1 'polypeptide(L)'
;LISAGIGDTIRVSLTLPNEQKGEEIVVGREILKDIEQGRFRSVPKNFLDGINIIACPSCSRVENDKFVDLAQEVRRMTKYAESHNITIAVMGCRVNGPGETDDADLGLWCGPSKVNLKKGTESLGAYTYDTILSRLKIELDLIISSRFDQE
;
A
#
# COMPACT_ATOMS: atom_id res chain seq x y z
N LEU A 1 6.66 1.32 -20.98
CA LEU A 1 7.72 0.73 -21.78
C LEU A 1 7.15 -0.22 -22.84
N ILE A 2 6.39 -1.25 -22.48
CA ILE A 2 5.82 -2.22 -23.44
C ILE A 2 4.94 -1.52 -24.49
N SER A 3 4.13 -0.54 -24.09
CA SER A 3 3.32 0.25 -25.03
C SER A 3 4.15 1.08 -26.03
N ALA A 4 5.41 1.32 -25.72
CA ALA A 4 6.39 1.96 -26.59
C ALA A 4 7.23 0.95 -27.40
N GLY A 5 6.89 -0.34 -27.36
CA GLY A 5 7.64 -1.40 -28.01
C GLY A 5 9.00 -1.72 -27.36
N ILE A 6 9.17 -1.39 -26.07
CA ILE A 6 10.43 -1.59 -25.36
C ILE A 6 10.26 -2.70 -24.31
N GLY A 7 11.06 -3.74 -24.44
CA GLY A 7 11.11 -4.90 -23.54
C GLY A 7 10.26 -6.08 -23.99
N ASP A 8 10.71 -7.27 -23.62
CA ASP A 8 10.12 -8.57 -24.03
C ASP A 8 9.35 -9.24 -22.90
N THR A 9 9.43 -8.68 -21.70
CA THR A 9 8.79 -9.27 -20.50
C THR A 9 8.11 -8.21 -19.65
N ILE A 10 7.06 -8.63 -18.95
CA ILE A 10 6.33 -7.82 -17.97
C ILE A 10 6.23 -8.59 -16.66
N ARG A 11 6.38 -7.88 -15.54
CA ARG A 11 6.09 -8.41 -14.22
C ARG A 11 4.93 -7.63 -13.61
N VAL A 12 3.94 -8.35 -13.15
CA VAL A 12 2.84 -7.84 -12.32
C VAL A 12 3.02 -8.38 -10.91
N SER A 13 2.85 -7.54 -9.92
CA SER A 13 2.89 -7.93 -8.51
C SER A 13 1.70 -7.32 -7.79
N LEU A 14 0.89 -8.18 -7.17
CA LEU A 14 -0.33 -7.81 -6.46
C LEU A 14 -0.19 -8.16 -4.97
N THR A 15 -0.84 -7.38 -4.12
CA THR A 15 -0.95 -7.67 -2.69
C THR A 15 -2.05 -8.70 -2.47
N LEU A 16 -1.69 -9.97 -2.66
CA LEU A 16 -2.59 -11.13 -2.58
C LEU A 16 -1.99 -12.25 -1.75
N PRO A 17 -2.82 -13.09 -1.11
CA PRO A 17 -2.38 -14.36 -0.54
C PRO A 17 -1.70 -15.24 -1.58
N ASN A 18 -0.84 -16.16 -1.13
CA ASN A 18 -0.06 -17.01 -2.04
C ASN A 18 -0.94 -17.87 -2.96
N GLU A 19 -2.10 -18.32 -2.48
CA GLU A 19 -3.05 -19.15 -3.24
C GLU A 19 -3.68 -18.37 -4.42
N GLN A 20 -3.69 -17.04 -4.35
CA GLN A 20 -4.29 -16.14 -5.36
C GLN A 20 -3.23 -15.51 -6.29
N LYS A 21 -1.96 -15.83 -6.15
CA LYS A 21 -0.88 -15.27 -6.99
C LYS A 21 -1.04 -15.57 -8.49
N GLY A 22 -1.84 -16.56 -8.86
CA GLY A 22 -2.22 -16.81 -10.25
C GLY A 22 -2.91 -15.60 -10.93
N GLU A 23 -3.58 -14.74 -10.17
CA GLU A 23 -4.22 -13.51 -10.68
C GLU A 23 -3.21 -12.53 -11.29
N GLU A 24 -1.96 -12.52 -10.83
CA GLU A 24 -0.89 -11.70 -11.41
C GLU A 24 -0.67 -12.01 -12.90
N ILE A 25 -0.81 -13.29 -13.30
CA ILE A 25 -0.70 -13.73 -14.69
C ILE A 25 -1.91 -13.27 -15.49
N VAL A 26 -3.10 -13.35 -14.92
CA VAL A 26 -4.35 -12.91 -15.56
C VAL A 26 -4.26 -11.41 -15.86
N VAL A 27 -3.92 -10.61 -14.87
CA VAL A 27 -3.75 -9.15 -15.00
C VAL A 27 -2.65 -8.81 -16.01
N GLY A 28 -1.54 -9.54 -16.00
CA GLY A 28 -0.47 -9.36 -16.97
C GLY A 28 -0.93 -9.57 -18.42
N ARG A 29 -1.71 -10.64 -18.66
CA ARG A 29 -2.30 -10.91 -19.98
C ARG A 29 -3.31 -9.86 -20.42
N GLU A 30 -4.12 -9.34 -19.49
CA GLU A 30 -5.06 -8.24 -19.78
C GLU A 30 -4.31 -6.96 -20.19
N ILE A 31 -3.22 -6.62 -19.49
CA ILE A 31 -2.40 -5.47 -19.82
C ILE A 31 -1.84 -5.60 -21.26
N LEU A 32 -1.29 -6.76 -21.61
CA LEU A 32 -0.76 -7.01 -22.95
C LEU A 32 -1.86 -6.91 -24.02
N LYS A 33 -3.02 -7.50 -23.78
CA LYS A 33 -4.18 -7.42 -24.68
C LYS A 33 -4.67 -5.99 -24.86
N ASP A 34 -4.69 -5.18 -23.81
CA ASP A 34 -5.09 -3.78 -23.89
C ASP A 34 -4.09 -2.99 -24.75
N ILE A 35 -2.80 -3.26 -24.63
CA ILE A 35 -1.75 -2.63 -25.46
C ILE A 35 -1.90 -3.02 -26.93
N GLU A 36 -2.07 -4.30 -27.25
CA GLU A 36 -2.32 -4.79 -28.61
C GLU A 36 -3.52 -4.13 -29.28
N GLN A 37 -4.56 -3.82 -28.50
CA GLN A 37 -5.78 -3.19 -28.97
C GLN A 37 -5.72 -1.65 -28.92
N GLY A 38 -4.57 -1.08 -28.61
CA GLY A 38 -4.40 0.37 -28.48
C GLY A 38 -5.20 0.98 -27.32
N ARG A 39 -5.65 0.18 -26.39
CA ARG A 39 -6.37 0.63 -25.20
C ARG A 39 -5.39 0.89 -24.07
N PHE A 40 -5.24 2.15 -23.73
CA PHE A 40 -4.45 2.55 -22.56
C PHE A 40 -5.41 2.91 -21.44
N ARG A 41 -5.28 2.22 -20.31
CA ARG A 41 -5.98 2.65 -19.09
C ARG A 41 -5.41 4.01 -18.69
N SER A 42 -6.22 5.04 -18.82
CA SER A 42 -5.82 6.37 -18.33
C SER A 42 -5.70 6.30 -16.81
N VAL A 43 -4.61 6.86 -16.28
CA VAL A 43 -4.52 7.12 -14.84
C VAL A 43 -5.66 8.07 -14.47
N PRO A 44 -6.48 7.76 -13.45
CA PRO A 44 -7.52 8.68 -13.01
C PRO A 44 -6.95 10.06 -12.73
N LYS A 45 -7.68 11.13 -13.09
CA LYS A 45 -7.21 12.51 -12.87
C LYS A 45 -6.87 12.80 -11.40
N ASN A 46 -7.55 12.12 -10.50
CA ASN A 46 -7.39 12.20 -9.05
C ASN A 46 -6.54 11.07 -8.46
N PHE A 47 -5.66 10.46 -9.25
CA PHE A 47 -4.83 9.35 -8.77
C PHE A 47 -3.92 9.73 -7.59
N LEU A 48 -3.55 11.01 -7.53
CA LEU A 48 -2.75 11.57 -6.44
C LEU A 48 -3.61 12.34 -5.42
N ASP A 49 -4.91 12.47 -5.68
CA ASP A 49 -5.82 13.16 -4.76
C ASP A 49 -6.44 12.13 -3.81
N GLY A 50 -6.35 12.40 -2.52
CA GLY A 50 -6.93 11.54 -1.50
C GLY A 50 -5.93 10.64 -0.78
N ILE A 51 -6.45 9.59 -0.14
CA ILE A 51 -5.62 8.60 0.55
C ILE A 51 -4.92 7.70 -0.47
N ASN A 52 -3.60 7.77 -0.46
CA ASN A 52 -2.75 6.85 -1.22
C ASN A 52 -2.27 5.71 -0.32
N ILE A 53 -2.65 4.48 -0.64
CA ILE A 53 -2.21 3.30 0.12
C ILE A 53 -1.22 2.50 -0.71
N ILE A 54 0.03 2.52 -0.29
CA ILE A 54 1.13 1.74 -0.86
C ILE A 54 1.22 0.43 -0.08
N ALA A 55 0.92 -0.70 -0.72
CA ALA A 55 1.00 -2.01 -0.10
C ALA A 55 2.06 -2.88 -0.75
N CYS A 56 2.78 -3.63 0.09
CA CYS A 56 3.77 -4.62 -0.35
C CYS A 56 3.15 -5.67 -1.26
N PRO A 57 3.81 -6.08 -2.37
CA PRO A 57 3.28 -7.10 -3.30
C PRO A 57 3.37 -8.53 -2.79
N SER A 58 3.61 -8.77 -1.49
CA SER A 58 3.64 -10.11 -0.89
C SER A 58 4.65 -11.06 -1.56
N CYS A 59 5.92 -10.72 -1.50
CA CYS A 59 6.99 -11.59 -1.98
C CYS A 59 7.41 -12.63 -0.92
N SER A 60 8.35 -13.51 -1.26
CA SER A 60 8.89 -14.55 -0.37
C SER A 60 9.57 -14.07 0.92
N ARG A 61 9.75 -12.74 1.08
CA ARG A 61 10.33 -12.13 2.29
C ARG A 61 9.27 -11.75 3.34
N VAL A 62 8.00 -11.94 3.04
CA VAL A 62 6.90 -11.69 3.97
C VAL A 62 7.02 -12.64 5.16
N GLU A 63 6.98 -12.08 6.36
CA GLU A 63 7.17 -12.83 7.61
C GLU A 63 5.86 -13.29 8.22
N ASN A 64 4.74 -12.66 7.84
CA ASN A 64 3.41 -13.02 8.31
C ASN A 64 2.35 -12.60 7.28
N ASP A 65 1.59 -13.55 6.75
CA ASP A 65 0.56 -13.32 5.73
C ASP A 65 -0.61 -12.42 6.21
N LYS A 66 -0.78 -12.25 7.51
CA LYS A 66 -1.77 -11.31 8.10
C LYS A 66 -1.61 -9.86 7.63
N PHE A 67 -0.45 -9.49 7.07
CA PHE A 67 -0.28 -8.15 6.52
C PHE A 67 -1.20 -7.89 5.32
N VAL A 68 -1.59 -8.92 4.58
CA VAL A 68 -2.51 -8.80 3.43
C VAL A 68 -3.89 -8.36 3.92
N ASP A 69 -4.39 -9.04 4.96
CA ASP A 69 -5.66 -8.68 5.60
C ASP A 69 -5.56 -7.28 6.22
N LEU A 70 -4.44 -6.98 6.89
CA LEU A 70 -4.19 -5.66 7.45
C LEU A 70 -4.22 -4.57 6.37
N ALA A 71 -3.62 -4.78 5.20
CA ALA A 71 -3.65 -3.81 4.10
C ALA A 71 -5.07 -3.57 3.58
N GLN A 72 -5.90 -4.61 3.52
CA GLN A 72 -7.32 -4.48 3.14
C GLN A 72 -8.12 -3.71 4.21
N GLU A 73 -7.89 -4.02 5.48
CA GLU A 73 -8.52 -3.33 6.61
C GLU A 73 -8.13 -1.84 6.67
N VAL A 74 -6.86 -1.52 6.42
CA VAL A 74 -6.39 -0.13 6.32
C VAL A 74 -7.15 0.59 5.20
N ARG A 75 -7.26 0.01 4.00
CA ARG A 75 -8.02 0.60 2.89
C ARG A 75 -9.48 0.84 3.24
N ARG A 76 -10.11 -0.11 3.94
CA ARG A 76 -11.52 0.02 4.35
C ARG A 76 -11.69 1.10 5.42
N MET A 77 -10.82 1.10 6.41
CA MET A 77 -10.89 2.02 7.54
C MET A 77 -10.64 3.47 7.12
N THR A 78 -9.77 3.71 6.16
CA THR A 78 -9.33 5.06 5.77
C THR A 78 -10.23 5.77 4.76
N LYS A 79 -11.30 5.13 4.27
CA LYS A 79 -12.24 5.72 3.30
C LYS A 79 -12.81 7.07 3.72
N TYR A 80 -13.02 7.29 5.02
CA TYR A 80 -13.53 8.57 5.51
C TYR A 80 -12.58 9.74 5.30
N ALA A 81 -11.30 9.46 5.07
CA ALA A 81 -10.25 10.44 4.90
C ALA A 81 -9.86 10.64 3.42
N GLU A 82 -10.67 10.15 2.47
CA GLU A 82 -10.39 10.25 1.01
C GLU A 82 -10.24 11.71 0.51
N SER A 83 -10.77 12.70 1.23
CA SER A 83 -10.60 14.12 0.90
C SER A 83 -9.23 14.68 1.27
N HIS A 84 -8.41 13.93 2.01
CA HIS A 84 -7.11 14.37 2.47
C HIS A 84 -5.99 13.68 1.68
N ASN A 85 -5.03 14.45 1.21
CA ASN A 85 -3.87 13.92 0.50
C ASN A 85 -2.86 13.33 1.52
N ILE A 86 -3.08 12.08 1.92
CA ILE A 86 -2.27 11.35 2.91
C ILE A 86 -1.80 10.03 2.29
N THR A 87 -0.53 9.72 2.47
CA THR A 87 0.06 8.44 2.05
C THR A 87 0.25 7.52 3.25
N ILE A 88 -0.26 6.30 3.14
CA ILE A 88 -0.08 5.23 4.13
C ILE A 88 0.62 4.05 3.46
N ALA A 89 1.78 3.65 3.99
CA ALA A 89 2.53 2.49 3.50
C ALA A 89 2.28 1.27 4.40
N VAL A 90 1.97 0.10 3.79
CA VAL A 90 1.79 -1.17 4.50
C VAL A 90 2.76 -2.20 3.94
N MET A 91 3.84 -2.48 4.67
CA MET A 91 4.93 -3.33 4.23
C MET A 91 4.98 -4.65 4.98
N GLY A 92 5.11 -5.76 4.25
CA GLY A 92 5.02 -7.13 4.78
C GLY A 92 6.33 -7.69 5.34
N CYS A 93 7.44 -6.98 5.29
CA CYS A 93 8.73 -7.48 5.76
C CYS A 93 9.63 -6.39 6.33
N ARG A 94 10.61 -6.80 7.15
CA ARG A 94 11.60 -5.89 7.74
C ARG A 94 12.68 -5.41 6.75
N VAL A 95 12.77 -6.02 5.57
CA VAL A 95 13.80 -5.65 4.58
C VAL A 95 13.45 -4.33 3.90
N ASN A 96 12.23 -4.22 3.37
CA ASN A 96 11.76 -3.02 2.69
C ASN A 96 10.95 -2.11 3.64
N GLY A 97 10.41 -2.69 4.72
CA GLY A 97 9.54 -1.98 5.65
C GLY A 97 10.09 -0.65 6.13
N PRO A 98 11.29 -0.61 6.74
CA PRO A 98 11.82 0.63 7.28
C PRO A 98 11.98 1.74 6.24
N GLY A 99 12.54 1.45 5.06
CA GLY A 99 12.77 2.45 4.01
C GLY A 99 11.47 2.94 3.35
N GLU A 100 10.63 2.02 2.91
CA GLU A 100 9.38 2.35 2.21
C GLU A 100 8.36 3.08 3.11
N THR A 101 8.42 2.87 4.43
CA THR A 101 7.56 3.56 5.39
C THR A 101 8.05 4.96 5.76
N ASP A 102 9.31 5.30 5.51
CA ASP A 102 9.88 6.60 5.82
C ASP A 102 9.35 7.71 4.89
N ASP A 103 9.01 7.35 3.66
CA ASP A 103 8.49 8.27 2.65
C ASP A 103 6.96 8.48 2.75
N ALA A 104 6.28 7.77 3.65
CA ALA A 104 4.84 7.88 3.86
C ALA A 104 4.52 8.76 5.07
N ASP A 105 3.34 9.40 5.06
CA ASP A 105 2.83 10.13 6.24
C ASP A 105 2.68 9.19 7.45
N LEU A 106 2.14 7.99 7.19
CA LEU A 106 2.06 6.89 8.17
C LEU A 106 2.58 5.60 7.54
N GLY A 107 3.42 4.88 8.26
CA GLY A 107 4.02 3.64 7.83
C GLY A 107 3.74 2.48 8.78
N LEU A 108 3.33 1.36 8.23
CA LEU A 108 3.14 0.09 8.92
C LEU A 108 4.12 -0.92 8.32
N TRP A 109 5.10 -1.38 9.09
CA TRP A 109 5.89 -2.51 8.65
C TRP A 109 5.71 -3.71 9.56
N CYS A 110 5.31 -4.80 8.93
CA CYS A 110 4.82 -6.00 9.57
C CYS A 110 5.96 -6.97 9.83
N GLY A 111 6.11 -7.36 11.08
CA GLY A 111 6.97 -8.45 11.51
C GLY A 111 6.16 -9.71 11.82
N PRO A 112 6.80 -10.76 12.36
CA PRO A 112 6.15 -12.04 12.61
C PRO A 112 4.95 -11.96 13.56
N SER A 113 5.02 -11.12 14.60
CA SER A 113 3.99 -11.02 15.65
C SER A 113 3.52 -9.60 15.92
N LYS A 114 4.26 -8.60 15.48
CA LYS A 114 3.97 -7.17 15.73
C LYS A 114 4.10 -6.37 14.45
N VAL A 115 3.39 -5.25 14.44
CA VAL A 115 3.43 -4.24 13.39
C VAL A 115 4.05 -2.98 13.98
N ASN A 116 5.08 -2.46 13.35
CA ASN A 116 5.70 -1.21 13.72
C ASN A 116 4.97 -0.07 13.05
N LEU A 117 4.56 0.94 13.81
CA LEU A 117 3.93 2.15 13.31
C LEU A 117 4.97 3.27 13.28
N LYS A 118 5.00 3.99 12.17
CA LYS A 118 5.86 5.16 11.97
C LYS A 118 5.04 6.36 11.48
N LYS A 119 5.55 7.55 11.74
CA LYS A 119 5.11 8.81 11.15
C LYS A 119 6.32 9.44 10.47
N GLY A 120 6.40 9.31 9.14
CA GLY A 120 7.63 9.57 8.43
C GLY A 120 8.77 8.71 9.00
N THR A 121 9.87 9.32 9.38
CA THR A 121 11.02 8.62 9.98
C THR A 121 10.88 8.33 11.48
N GLU A 122 9.89 8.91 12.16
CA GLU A 122 9.67 8.75 13.60
C GLU A 122 8.95 7.43 13.90
N SER A 123 9.50 6.63 14.83
CA SER A 123 8.85 5.40 15.31
C SER A 123 7.85 5.73 16.42
N LEU A 124 6.59 5.35 16.22
CA LEU A 124 5.51 5.49 17.19
C LEU A 124 5.30 4.23 18.06
N GLY A 125 6.09 3.18 17.80
CA GLY A 125 6.07 1.94 18.56
C GLY A 125 5.64 0.70 17.77
N ALA A 126 5.59 -0.44 18.47
CA ALA A 126 5.23 -1.74 17.92
C ALA A 126 3.97 -2.28 18.60
N TYR A 127 2.96 -2.60 17.80
CA TYR A 127 1.62 -3.03 18.22
C TYR A 127 1.33 -4.45 17.73
N THR A 128 0.36 -5.12 18.34
CA THR A 128 -0.14 -6.39 17.82
C THR A 128 -1.02 -6.15 16.59
N TYR A 129 -1.24 -7.17 15.76
CA TYR A 129 -2.13 -7.08 14.60
C TYR A 129 -3.57 -6.69 14.99
N ASP A 130 -4.01 -7.04 16.20
CA ASP A 130 -5.36 -6.73 16.68
C ASP A 130 -5.52 -5.27 17.16
N THR A 131 -4.43 -4.63 17.59
CA THR A 131 -4.46 -3.28 18.17
C THR A 131 -3.98 -2.18 17.24
N ILE A 132 -3.26 -2.54 16.17
CA ILE A 132 -2.62 -1.57 15.27
C ILE A 132 -3.62 -0.66 14.56
N LEU A 133 -4.78 -1.17 14.13
CA LEU A 133 -5.78 -0.38 13.42
C LEU A 133 -6.34 0.76 14.27
N SER A 134 -6.63 0.50 15.55
CA SER A 134 -7.10 1.53 16.48
C SER A 134 -6.05 2.63 16.67
N ARG A 135 -4.77 2.24 16.77
CA ARG A 135 -3.68 3.20 16.90
C ARG A 135 -3.46 3.99 15.62
N LEU A 136 -3.47 3.33 14.46
CA LEU A 136 -3.37 3.98 13.15
C LEU A 136 -4.46 5.04 12.98
N LYS A 137 -5.70 4.71 13.38
CA LYS A 137 -6.81 5.66 13.30
C LYS A 137 -6.55 6.93 14.11
N ILE A 138 -6.05 6.81 15.33
CA ILE A 138 -5.72 7.95 16.19
C ILE A 138 -4.67 8.85 15.49
N GLU A 139 -3.60 8.27 14.97
CA GLU A 139 -2.55 9.03 14.30
C GLU A 139 -3.04 9.68 13.00
N LEU A 140 -3.90 8.99 12.25
CA LEU A 140 -4.52 9.54 11.05
C LEU A 140 -5.40 10.75 11.38
N ASP A 141 -6.25 10.64 12.41
CA ASP A 141 -7.12 11.71 12.86
C ASP A 141 -6.30 12.94 13.34
N LEU A 142 -5.16 12.70 14.00
CA LEU A 142 -4.23 13.78 14.39
C LEU A 142 -3.60 14.49 13.19
N ILE A 143 -3.21 13.75 12.14
CA ILE A 143 -2.68 14.36 10.91
C ILE A 143 -3.76 15.19 10.22
N ILE A 144 -4.98 14.68 10.11
CA ILE A 144 -6.10 15.37 9.52
C ILE A 144 -6.35 16.69 10.27
N SER A 145 -6.46 16.62 11.59
CA SER A 145 -6.71 17.82 12.43
C SER A 145 -5.60 18.86 12.29
N SER A 146 -4.33 18.44 12.25
CA SER A 146 -3.19 19.34 12.13
C SER A 146 -3.12 20.07 10.77
N ARG A 147 -3.70 19.49 9.71
CA ARG A 147 -3.77 20.13 8.38
C ARG A 147 -4.89 21.16 8.29
N PHE A 148 -5.99 20.97 9.00
CA PHE A 148 -7.07 21.97 9.08
C PHE A 148 -6.65 23.25 9.82
N ASP A 149 -5.73 23.14 10.79
CA ASP A 149 -5.24 24.30 11.55
C ASP A 149 -4.24 25.17 10.76
N GLN A 150 -3.85 24.75 9.55
CA GLN A 150 -2.88 25.44 8.69
C GLN A 150 -3.51 26.13 7.46
N GLU A 151 -4.79 25.94 7.22
CA GLU A 151 -5.59 26.65 6.18
C GLU A 151 -6.34 27.85 6.79
#